data_fa9a31490587745063364a439223d9ac
#
_entry.id   fa9a31490587745063364a439223d9ac
#
_cell.length_a   1.000
_cell.length_b   1.000
_cell.length_c   1.000
_cell.angle_alpha   90.00
_cell.angle_beta   90.00
_cell.angle_gamma   90.00
#
_symmetry.space_group_name_H-M   'P 1'
#
loop_
_entity.id
_entity.type
_entity.pdbx_description
1 polymer ?
#
loop_
_entity_poly.entity_id
_entity_poly.type
_entity_poly.pdbx_seq_one_letter_code
_entity_poly.pdbx_strand_id
1 'polypeptide(L)'
;MKALVIGGGGFVGPYLVRHLTDDCGYEVTVTKTEKEQLVMDNAVVKNLDILDIGQIVGLLKAEQPDYIFHLAAQSSVAYSWKNPTLTIDVNIKGCVNLLDAVRQLDKKPRVLLIGSGEEYGHIKEGECPIVEDNTVRPGNIYAATKACQNMLGKIYSDAYGLDIMMVRAFNHIGPNQTPMFVVADFCKQVADIEKGRQEPVIYVGNLSAKRDFTDVRDVVNA
;
A
#
# COMPACT_ATOMS: atom_id res chain seq x y z
N MET A 1 -2.49 12.08 19.08
CA MET A 1 -2.22 12.46 17.67
C MET A 1 -3.29 11.84 16.80
N LYS A 2 -3.59 12.46 15.65
CA LYS A 2 -4.59 11.95 14.71
C LYS A 2 -3.93 11.35 13.47
N ALA A 3 -4.30 10.14 13.12
CA ALA A 3 -3.81 9.47 11.92
C ALA A 3 -4.96 9.18 10.94
N LEU A 4 -4.72 9.43 9.66
CA LEU A 4 -5.62 9.05 8.59
C LEU A 4 -4.98 7.94 7.76
N VAL A 5 -5.63 6.77 7.70
CA VAL A 5 -5.21 5.63 6.88
C VAL A 5 -6.10 5.57 5.64
N ILE A 6 -5.55 5.95 4.48
CA ILE A 6 -6.29 5.95 3.21
C ILE A 6 -6.14 4.58 2.54
N GLY A 7 -7.27 3.89 2.31
CA GLY A 7 -7.28 2.54 1.72
C GLY A 7 -7.04 1.43 2.75
N GLY A 8 -7.51 1.61 3.96
CA GLY A 8 -7.32 0.65 5.04
C GLY A 8 -8.16 -0.64 4.94
N GLY A 9 -9.02 -0.78 3.92
CA GLY A 9 -9.75 -2.03 3.65
C GLY A 9 -8.88 -3.16 3.08
N GLY A 10 -7.65 -2.86 2.67
CA GLY A 10 -6.70 -3.84 2.15
C GLY A 10 -6.01 -4.68 3.24
N PHE A 11 -5.16 -5.61 2.82
CA PHE A 11 -4.45 -6.55 3.70
C PHE A 11 -3.67 -5.89 4.85
N VAL A 12 -2.93 -4.82 4.57
CA VAL A 12 -2.07 -4.14 5.55
C VAL A 12 -2.87 -3.25 6.51
N GLY A 13 -4.00 -2.71 6.06
CA GLY A 13 -4.78 -1.72 6.81
C GLY A 13 -5.14 -2.12 8.24
N PRO A 14 -5.75 -3.31 8.46
CA PRO A 14 -6.09 -3.76 9.82
C PRO A 14 -4.90 -3.87 10.76
N TYR A 15 -3.73 -4.30 10.27
CA TYR A 15 -2.51 -4.38 11.05
C TYR A 15 -1.98 -3.00 11.43
N LEU A 16 -1.93 -2.08 10.45
CA LEU A 16 -1.48 -0.71 10.68
C LEU A 16 -2.43 0.03 11.65
N VAL A 17 -3.75 -0.07 11.45
CA VAL A 17 -4.72 0.58 12.33
C VAL A 17 -4.54 0.08 13.76
N ARG A 18 -4.45 -1.24 13.96
CA ARG A 18 -4.22 -1.82 15.29
C ARG A 18 -2.92 -1.30 15.92
N HIS A 19 -1.82 -1.28 15.18
CA HIS A 19 -0.54 -0.75 15.68
C HIS A 19 -0.67 0.73 16.10
N LEU A 20 -1.30 1.55 15.25
CA LEU A 20 -1.48 2.98 15.55
C LEU A 20 -2.38 3.24 16.75
N THR A 21 -3.43 2.43 16.95
CA THR A 21 -4.34 2.59 18.10
C THR A 21 -3.80 1.99 19.38
N ASP A 22 -3.37 0.72 19.33
CA ASP A 22 -3.07 -0.06 20.53
C ASP A 22 -1.65 0.24 21.05
N ASP A 23 -0.67 0.38 20.13
CA ASP A 23 0.74 0.57 20.52
C ASP A 23 1.13 2.05 20.53
N CYS A 24 0.62 2.87 19.60
CA CYS A 24 0.95 4.28 19.49
C CYS A 24 -0.04 5.22 20.19
N GLY A 25 -1.25 4.75 20.51
CA GLY A 25 -2.30 5.55 21.16
C GLY A 25 -2.86 6.68 20.28
N TYR A 26 -2.91 6.49 18.94
CA TYR A 26 -3.43 7.49 18.03
C TYR A 26 -4.95 7.36 17.87
N GLU A 27 -5.62 8.49 17.64
CA GLU A 27 -6.98 8.52 17.12
C GLU A 27 -6.91 8.25 15.61
N VAL A 28 -7.51 7.14 15.16
CA VAL A 28 -7.38 6.71 13.77
C VAL A 28 -8.70 6.85 13.02
N THR A 29 -8.66 7.57 11.91
CA THR A 29 -9.68 7.51 10.86
C THR A 29 -9.13 6.66 9.72
N VAL A 30 -9.92 5.67 9.27
CA VAL A 30 -9.57 4.79 8.16
C VAL A 30 -10.55 4.96 7.01
N THR A 31 -10.06 4.92 5.78
CA THR A 31 -10.95 5.01 4.63
C THR A 31 -11.02 3.70 3.85
N LYS A 32 -12.18 3.48 3.23
CA LYS A 32 -12.48 2.40 2.30
C LYS A 32 -13.27 2.93 1.11
N THR A 33 -13.33 2.17 0.03
CA THR A 33 -14.29 2.45 -1.04
C THR A 33 -15.71 2.07 -0.62
N GLU A 34 -16.72 2.60 -1.29
CA GLU A 34 -18.12 2.26 -1.02
C GLU A 34 -18.42 0.76 -1.14
N LYS A 35 -17.70 0.07 -2.04
CA LYS A 35 -17.88 -1.35 -2.34
C LYS A 35 -17.24 -2.29 -1.31
N GLU A 36 -16.30 -1.79 -0.53
CA GLU A 36 -15.62 -2.57 0.50
C GLU A 36 -16.44 -2.61 1.78
N GLN A 37 -16.48 -3.80 2.39
CA GLN A 37 -17.02 -3.96 3.75
C GLN A 37 -15.84 -3.94 4.73
N LEU A 38 -15.77 -2.89 5.53
CA LEU A 38 -14.77 -2.74 6.58
C LEU A 38 -15.47 -2.25 7.84
N VAL A 39 -15.29 -2.98 8.92
CA VAL A 39 -15.71 -2.59 10.27
C VAL A 39 -14.49 -2.70 11.17
N MET A 40 -14.24 -1.69 11.97
CA MET A 40 -13.17 -1.64 12.95
C MET A 40 -13.70 -1.04 14.25
N ASP A 41 -13.50 -1.72 15.36
CA ASP A 41 -14.02 -1.29 16.68
C ASP A 41 -13.16 -0.14 17.27
N ASN A 42 -11.89 -0.05 16.83
CA ASN A 42 -10.89 0.87 17.36
C ASN A 42 -10.55 2.04 16.41
N ALA A 43 -11.31 2.24 15.33
CA ALA A 43 -11.08 3.33 14.38
C ALA A 43 -12.41 3.81 13.75
N VAL A 44 -12.45 5.09 13.36
CA VAL A 44 -13.57 5.64 12.60
C VAL A 44 -13.45 5.26 11.13
N VAL A 45 -14.44 4.56 10.58
CA VAL A 45 -14.45 4.14 9.18
C VAL A 45 -15.24 5.13 8.33
N LYS A 46 -14.64 5.62 7.24
CA LYS A 46 -15.27 6.54 6.27
C LYS A 46 -15.12 6.04 4.84
N ASN A 47 -16.10 6.37 4.01
CA ASN A 47 -15.99 6.14 2.56
C ASN A 47 -15.13 7.23 1.92
N LEU A 48 -14.30 6.85 0.96
CA LEU A 48 -13.49 7.77 0.16
C LEU A 48 -13.23 7.19 -1.23
N ASP A 49 -13.53 7.97 -2.26
CA ASP A 49 -12.98 7.75 -3.59
C ASP A 49 -11.72 8.61 -3.77
N ILE A 50 -10.56 7.97 -3.89
CA ILE A 50 -9.27 8.67 -4.07
C ILE A 50 -9.21 9.44 -5.41
N LEU A 51 -10.11 9.16 -6.36
CA LEU A 51 -10.20 9.87 -7.62
C LEU A 51 -11.06 11.14 -7.54
N ASP A 52 -11.79 11.33 -6.44
CA ASP A 52 -12.56 12.53 -6.15
C ASP A 52 -11.80 13.46 -5.20
N ILE A 53 -11.15 14.47 -5.75
CA ILE A 53 -10.37 15.44 -4.96
C ILE A 53 -11.26 16.23 -3.97
N GLY A 54 -12.52 16.45 -4.30
CA GLY A 54 -13.46 17.16 -3.42
C GLY A 54 -13.73 16.37 -2.14
N GLN A 55 -13.92 15.05 -2.25
CA GLN A 55 -14.06 14.18 -1.07
C GLN A 55 -12.79 14.20 -0.22
N ILE A 56 -11.59 14.12 -0.85
CA ILE A 56 -10.32 14.17 -0.11
C ILE A 56 -10.18 15.48 0.64
N VAL A 57 -10.38 16.62 -0.02
CA VAL A 57 -10.30 17.94 0.63
C VAL A 57 -11.29 18.07 1.77
N GLY A 58 -12.54 17.64 1.59
CA GLY A 58 -13.57 17.64 2.63
C GLY A 58 -13.16 16.79 3.85
N LEU A 59 -12.65 15.59 3.59
CA LEU A 59 -12.17 14.68 4.64
C LEU A 59 -10.99 15.29 5.41
N LEU A 60 -9.97 15.77 4.72
CA LEU A 60 -8.78 16.35 5.35
C LEU A 60 -9.11 17.58 6.21
N LYS A 61 -10.02 18.45 5.74
CA LYS A 61 -10.48 19.61 6.51
C LYS A 61 -11.27 19.22 7.76
N ALA A 62 -12.06 18.15 7.68
CA ALA A 62 -12.85 17.66 8.83
C ALA A 62 -11.97 16.96 9.87
N GLU A 63 -11.06 16.10 9.44
CA GLU A 63 -10.24 15.26 10.33
C GLU A 63 -9.02 15.99 10.88
N GLN A 64 -8.42 16.90 10.10
CA GLN A 64 -7.16 17.60 10.43
C GLN A 64 -6.08 16.63 10.97
N PRO A 65 -5.70 15.61 10.21
CA PRO A 65 -4.76 14.60 10.68
C PRO A 65 -3.36 15.19 10.89
N ASP A 66 -2.61 14.61 11.84
CA ASP A 66 -1.18 14.86 12.02
C ASP A 66 -0.35 14.00 11.05
N TYR A 67 -0.86 12.80 10.74
CA TYR A 67 -0.22 11.81 9.87
C TYR A 67 -1.20 11.24 8.86
N ILE A 68 -0.74 11.03 7.63
CA ILE A 68 -1.49 10.33 6.57
C ILE A 68 -0.68 9.13 6.09
N PHE A 69 -1.28 7.95 6.16
CA PHE A 69 -0.74 6.71 5.61
C PHE A 69 -1.49 6.37 4.32
N HIS A 70 -0.83 6.53 3.17
CA HIS A 70 -1.46 6.30 1.87
C HIS A 70 -1.28 4.86 1.41
N LEU A 71 -2.20 3.98 1.82
CA LEU A 71 -2.22 2.56 1.42
C LEU A 71 -3.06 2.31 0.17
N ALA A 72 -3.95 3.25 -0.21
CA ALA A 72 -4.83 3.05 -1.35
C ALA A 72 -4.03 2.89 -2.65
N ALA A 73 -4.09 1.71 -3.22
CA ALA A 73 -3.45 1.38 -4.49
C ALA A 73 -4.09 0.14 -5.12
N GLN A 74 -4.02 0.06 -6.43
CA GLN A 74 -4.13 -1.20 -7.14
C GLN A 74 -2.76 -1.89 -7.05
N SER A 75 -2.63 -2.96 -6.24
CA SER A 75 -1.35 -3.57 -5.85
C SER A 75 -0.98 -4.86 -6.59
N SER A 76 -1.87 -5.40 -7.42
CA SER A 76 -1.61 -6.64 -8.16
C SER A 76 -0.89 -6.38 -9.49
N VAL A 77 0.32 -6.91 -9.64
CA VAL A 77 1.07 -6.87 -10.91
C VAL A 77 0.26 -7.52 -12.04
N ALA A 78 -0.32 -8.71 -11.79
CA ALA A 78 -1.10 -9.42 -12.81
C ALA A 78 -2.35 -8.63 -13.23
N TYR A 79 -3.00 -7.92 -12.29
CA TYR A 79 -4.15 -7.08 -12.60
C TYR A 79 -3.74 -5.85 -13.41
N SER A 80 -2.57 -5.26 -13.14
CA SER A 80 -2.08 -4.07 -13.85
C SER A 80 -1.90 -4.31 -15.35
N TRP A 81 -1.51 -5.52 -15.74
CA TRP A 81 -1.43 -5.90 -17.16
C TRP A 81 -2.79 -5.97 -17.85
N LYS A 82 -3.83 -6.37 -17.11
CA LYS A 82 -5.20 -6.47 -17.65
C LYS A 82 -5.94 -5.13 -17.63
N ASN A 83 -5.62 -4.27 -16.69
CA ASN A 83 -6.31 -3.00 -16.42
C ASN A 83 -5.31 -1.85 -16.19
N PRO A 84 -4.50 -1.49 -17.22
CA PRO A 84 -3.44 -0.51 -17.06
C PRO A 84 -3.97 0.88 -16.71
N THR A 85 -5.02 1.34 -17.37
CA THR A 85 -5.63 2.66 -17.16
C THR A 85 -6.11 2.81 -15.72
N LEU A 86 -6.87 1.83 -15.20
CA LEU A 86 -7.34 1.87 -13.83
C LEU A 86 -6.17 1.87 -12.82
N THR A 87 -5.10 1.11 -13.11
CA THR A 87 -3.90 1.10 -12.26
C THR A 87 -3.23 2.47 -12.23
N ILE A 88 -3.12 3.16 -13.37
CA ILE A 88 -2.58 4.52 -13.47
C ILE A 88 -3.49 5.51 -12.73
N ASP A 89 -4.80 5.45 -12.97
CA ASP A 89 -5.76 6.36 -12.33
C ASP A 89 -5.66 6.24 -10.81
N VAL A 90 -5.77 5.04 -10.25
CA VAL A 90 -5.73 4.85 -8.81
C VAL A 90 -4.36 5.22 -8.22
N ASN A 91 -3.27 4.71 -8.79
CA ASN A 91 -1.95 4.83 -8.16
C ASN A 91 -1.29 6.18 -8.42
N ILE A 92 -1.50 6.79 -9.59
CA ILE A 92 -0.86 8.07 -9.93
C ILE A 92 -1.81 9.23 -9.70
N LYS A 93 -2.98 9.24 -10.37
CA LYS A 93 -3.93 10.33 -10.23
C LYS A 93 -4.48 10.42 -8.80
N GLY A 94 -4.79 9.28 -8.16
CA GLY A 94 -5.20 9.25 -6.75
C GLY A 94 -4.14 9.84 -5.82
N CYS A 95 -2.86 9.53 -6.05
CA CYS A 95 -1.75 10.11 -5.29
C CYS A 95 -1.64 11.63 -5.51
N VAL A 96 -1.73 12.10 -6.76
CA VAL A 96 -1.73 13.55 -7.08
C VAL A 96 -2.89 14.26 -6.39
N ASN A 97 -4.11 13.71 -6.46
CA ASN A 97 -5.28 14.27 -5.77
C ASN A 97 -5.05 14.42 -4.27
N LEU A 98 -4.44 13.39 -3.63
CA LEU A 98 -4.10 13.46 -2.21
C LEU A 98 -3.09 14.57 -1.92
N LEU A 99 -1.98 14.63 -2.67
CA LEU A 99 -0.92 15.61 -2.44
C LEU A 99 -1.41 17.04 -2.73
N ASP A 100 -2.23 17.22 -3.76
CA ASP A 100 -2.89 18.50 -4.05
C ASP A 100 -3.89 18.93 -2.97
N ALA A 101 -4.60 17.98 -2.36
CA ALA A 101 -5.47 18.28 -1.22
C ALA A 101 -4.65 18.65 0.03
N VAL A 102 -3.57 17.93 0.31
CA VAL A 102 -2.68 18.23 1.45
C VAL A 102 -2.06 19.61 1.32
N ARG A 103 -1.60 20.02 0.15
CA ARG A 103 -0.99 21.36 -0.03
C ARG A 103 -1.97 22.53 0.21
N GLN A 104 -3.29 22.27 0.16
CA GLN A 104 -4.32 23.28 0.41
C GLN A 104 -4.62 23.48 1.91
N LEU A 105 -4.09 22.64 2.78
CA LEU A 105 -4.30 22.76 4.23
C LEU A 105 -3.39 23.83 4.83
N ASP A 106 -3.87 24.55 5.86
CA ASP A 106 -3.04 25.47 6.64
C ASP A 106 -2.01 24.70 7.47
N LYS A 107 -2.47 23.70 8.24
CA LYS A 107 -1.61 22.74 8.94
C LYS A 107 -1.42 21.49 8.07
N LYS A 108 -0.20 21.28 7.61
CA LYS A 108 0.14 20.15 6.74
C LYS A 108 0.53 18.91 7.57
N PRO A 109 -0.10 17.76 7.33
CA PRO A 109 0.28 16.51 7.95
C PRO A 109 1.60 15.97 7.36
N ARG A 110 2.28 15.09 8.09
CA ARG A 110 3.28 14.20 7.48
C ARG A 110 2.57 13.12 6.68
N VAL A 111 3.04 12.87 5.47
CA VAL A 111 2.46 11.87 4.56
C VAL A 111 3.45 10.74 4.32
N LEU A 112 3.01 9.50 4.56
CA LEU A 112 3.75 8.31 4.18
C LEU A 112 3.17 7.73 2.88
N LEU A 113 3.99 7.72 1.83
CA LEU A 113 3.68 7.09 0.54
C LEU A 113 4.30 5.69 0.48
N ILE A 114 3.47 4.68 0.19
CA ILE A 114 3.92 3.30 0.09
C ILE A 114 4.30 2.98 -1.35
N GLY A 115 5.60 2.93 -1.61
CA GLY A 115 6.19 2.43 -2.84
C GLY A 115 6.29 0.90 -2.86
N SER A 116 7.22 0.36 -3.63
CA SER A 116 7.39 -1.09 -3.79
C SER A 116 8.83 -1.44 -4.15
N GLY A 117 9.33 -2.57 -3.65
CA GLY A 117 10.58 -3.18 -4.12
C GLY A 117 10.57 -3.52 -5.62
N GLU A 118 9.37 -3.69 -6.22
CA GLU A 118 9.21 -3.87 -7.68
C GLU A 118 9.72 -2.68 -8.50
N GLU A 119 9.89 -1.49 -7.91
CA GLU A 119 10.47 -0.31 -8.57
C GLU A 119 11.89 -0.56 -9.05
N TYR A 120 12.67 -1.40 -8.35
CA TYR A 120 14.02 -1.75 -8.74
C TYR A 120 14.08 -2.69 -9.96
N GLY A 121 12.96 -3.38 -10.26
CA GLY A 121 12.82 -4.27 -11.42
C GLY A 121 13.70 -5.51 -11.32
N HIS A 122 14.31 -5.90 -12.45
CA HIS A 122 15.20 -7.04 -12.48
C HIS A 122 16.55 -6.73 -11.82
N ILE A 123 16.84 -7.41 -10.74
CA ILE A 123 18.09 -7.27 -9.98
C ILE A 123 19.17 -8.13 -10.62
N LYS A 124 20.29 -7.51 -10.96
CA LYS A 124 21.45 -8.19 -11.54
C LYS A 124 22.31 -8.83 -10.46
N GLU A 125 23.15 -9.78 -10.88
CA GLU A 125 24.14 -10.36 -10.00
C GLU A 125 25.10 -9.27 -9.46
N GLY A 126 25.30 -9.27 -8.13
CA GLY A 126 26.14 -8.26 -7.45
C GLY A 126 25.41 -6.96 -7.05
N GLU A 127 24.14 -6.78 -7.39
CA GLU A 127 23.35 -5.61 -6.94
C GLU A 127 22.69 -5.79 -5.55
N CYS A 128 22.83 -6.94 -4.92
CA CYS A 128 22.37 -7.19 -3.55
C CYS A 128 23.52 -6.98 -2.54
N PRO A 129 23.22 -6.46 -1.33
CA PRO A 129 21.89 -6.02 -0.87
C PRO A 129 21.40 -4.76 -1.59
N ILE A 130 20.08 -4.67 -1.79
CA ILE A 130 19.46 -3.49 -2.41
C ILE A 130 19.40 -2.38 -1.36
N VAL A 131 19.78 -1.18 -1.76
CA VAL A 131 19.70 0.06 -0.96
C VAL A 131 18.87 1.11 -1.72
N GLU A 132 18.48 2.18 -1.04
CA GLU A 132 17.60 3.22 -1.59
C GLU A 132 18.16 3.89 -2.84
N ASP A 133 19.50 4.00 -2.97
CA ASP A 133 20.19 4.61 -4.09
C ASP A 133 20.33 3.68 -5.32
N ASN A 134 19.89 2.42 -5.21
CA ASN A 134 19.89 1.53 -6.36
C ASN A 134 19.01 2.09 -7.49
N THR A 135 19.44 1.89 -8.73
CA THR A 135 18.73 2.39 -9.90
C THR A 135 17.32 1.82 -10.01
N VAL A 136 16.33 2.69 -10.11
CA VAL A 136 14.93 2.34 -10.34
C VAL A 136 14.74 1.96 -11.81
N ARG A 137 14.28 0.73 -12.06
CA ARG A 137 14.10 0.14 -13.40
C ARG A 137 12.81 -0.69 -13.45
N PRO A 138 11.62 -0.07 -13.30
CA PRO A 138 10.36 -0.80 -13.20
C PRO A 138 10.12 -1.69 -14.42
N GLY A 139 9.83 -2.96 -14.18
CA GLY A 139 9.63 -3.97 -15.23
C GLY A 139 8.16 -4.24 -15.58
N ASN A 140 7.23 -3.60 -14.92
CA ASN A 140 5.79 -3.77 -15.14
C ASN A 140 5.02 -2.49 -14.83
N ILE A 141 3.73 -2.45 -15.23
CA ILE A 141 2.88 -1.25 -15.10
C ILE A 141 2.70 -0.84 -13.64
N TYR A 142 2.44 -1.80 -12.74
CA TYR A 142 2.33 -1.53 -11.31
C TYR A 142 3.61 -0.88 -10.77
N ALA A 143 4.76 -1.48 -11.04
CA ALA A 143 6.07 -0.95 -10.61
C ALA A 143 6.32 0.47 -11.15
N ALA A 144 5.97 0.73 -12.41
CA ALA A 144 6.08 2.04 -13.02
C ALA A 144 5.20 3.08 -12.30
N THR A 145 3.96 2.70 -11.91
CA THR A 145 3.10 3.62 -11.13
C THR A 145 3.65 3.91 -9.74
N LYS A 146 4.29 2.92 -9.08
CA LYS A 146 4.92 3.12 -7.77
C LYS A 146 6.17 3.99 -7.85
N ALA A 147 7.02 3.78 -8.86
CA ALA A 147 8.16 4.66 -9.12
C ALA A 147 7.71 6.10 -9.42
N CYS A 148 6.65 6.28 -10.23
CA CYS A 148 6.06 7.59 -10.49
C CYS A 148 5.54 8.25 -9.21
N GLN A 149 4.82 7.50 -8.35
CA GLN A 149 4.34 7.97 -7.05
C GLN A 149 5.48 8.53 -6.18
N ASN A 150 6.61 7.80 -6.09
CA ASN A 150 7.77 8.25 -5.33
C ASN A 150 8.44 9.50 -5.94
N MET A 151 8.55 9.57 -7.29
CA MET A 151 9.03 10.76 -7.97
C MET A 151 8.13 11.99 -7.70
N LEU A 152 6.82 11.82 -7.76
CA LEU A 152 5.85 12.86 -7.42
C LEU A 152 5.98 13.28 -5.95
N GLY A 153 6.11 12.34 -5.02
CA GLY A 153 6.33 12.64 -3.60
C GLY A 153 7.54 13.55 -3.39
N LYS A 154 8.67 13.24 -4.05
CA LYS A 154 9.86 14.09 -3.99
C LYS A 154 9.62 15.48 -4.58
N ILE A 155 8.98 15.57 -5.75
CA ILE A 155 8.66 16.84 -6.40
C ILE A 155 7.76 17.71 -5.50
N TYR A 156 6.73 17.13 -4.91
CA TYR A 156 5.84 17.87 -4.01
C TYR A 156 6.53 18.30 -2.70
N SER A 157 7.43 17.48 -2.18
CA SER A 157 8.26 17.86 -1.03
C SER A 157 9.15 19.04 -1.36
N ASP A 158 9.89 18.97 -2.48
CA ASP A 158 10.84 20.00 -2.89
C ASP A 158 10.14 21.32 -3.30
N ALA A 159 9.03 21.22 -4.05
CA ALA A 159 8.36 22.41 -4.60
C ALA A 159 7.40 23.10 -3.62
N TYR A 160 6.75 22.36 -2.75
CA TYR A 160 5.71 22.86 -1.86
C TYR A 160 6.02 22.72 -0.37
N GLY A 161 7.19 22.18 -0.02
CA GLY A 161 7.63 21.99 1.36
C GLY A 161 6.76 21.00 2.14
N LEU A 162 6.15 20.01 1.47
CA LEU A 162 5.38 18.98 2.14
C LEU A 162 6.31 17.99 2.85
N ASP A 163 5.94 17.60 4.08
CA ASP A 163 6.64 16.56 4.82
C ASP A 163 6.19 15.18 4.32
N ILE A 164 6.91 14.64 3.34
CA ILE A 164 6.57 13.37 2.68
C ILE A 164 7.70 12.36 2.91
N MET A 165 7.33 11.22 3.50
CA MET A 165 8.19 10.04 3.58
C MET A 165 7.79 9.04 2.50
N MET A 166 8.77 8.39 1.90
CA MET A 166 8.56 7.40 0.85
C MET A 166 9.29 6.12 1.23
N VAL A 167 8.57 5.00 1.22
CA VAL A 167 9.14 3.68 1.48
C VAL A 167 9.01 2.79 0.24
N ARG A 168 9.92 1.85 0.05
CA ARG A 168 9.85 0.79 -0.96
C ARG A 168 9.76 -0.55 -0.26
N ALA A 169 8.54 -0.89 0.16
CA ALA A 169 8.28 -2.15 0.84
C ALA A 169 8.50 -3.33 -0.11
N PHE A 170 9.20 -4.36 0.36
CA PHE A 170 9.30 -5.66 -0.31
C PHE A 170 8.05 -6.49 -0.04
N ASN A 171 8.07 -7.79 -0.40
CA ASN A 171 6.87 -8.61 -0.25
C ASN A 171 6.59 -8.86 1.24
N HIS A 172 5.43 -8.46 1.70
CA HIS A 172 4.97 -8.80 3.04
C HIS A 172 3.90 -9.88 2.99
N ILE A 173 3.91 -10.70 4.02
CA ILE A 173 3.01 -11.84 4.19
C ILE A 173 2.39 -11.82 5.58
N GLY A 174 1.29 -12.51 5.75
CA GLY A 174 0.66 -12.67 7.05
C GLY A 174 -0.75 -13.25 6.97
N PRO A 175 -1.36 -13.55 8.10
CA PRO A 175 -2.75 -13.99 8.16
C PRO A 175 -3.70 -13.03 7.44
N ASN A 176 -4.75 -13.58 6.83
CA ASN A 176 -5.76 -12.85 6.05
C ASN A 176 -5.28 -12.27 4.71
N GLN A 177 -4.06 -12.56 4.26
CA GLN A 177 -3.66 -12.23 2.90
C GLN A 177 -4.44 -13.09 1.89
N THR A 178 -4.91 -12.47 0.81
CA THR A 178 -5.70 -13.18 -0.20
C THR A 178 -4.86 -14.21 -0.96
N PRO A 179 -5.43 -15.37 -1.37
CA PRO A 179 -4.75 -16.39 -2.19
C PRO A 179 -4.37 -15.94 -3.61
N MET A 180 -4.52 -14.67 -3.93
CA MET A 180 -3.92 -14.08 -5.15
C MET A 180 -2.39 -13.92 -5.03
N PHE A 181 -1.84 -14.05 -3.82
CA PHE A 181 -0.42 -13.93 -3.53
C PHE A 181 0.16 -15.31 -3.19
N VAL A 182 1.37 -15.57 -3.66
CA VAL A 182 1.99 -16.89 -3.71
C VAL A 182 2.01 -17.64 -2.38
N VAL A 183 2.39 -16.99 -1.28
CA VAL A 183 2.48 -17.66 0.03
C VAL A 183 1.09 -18.00 0.56
N ALA A 184 0.13 -17.07 0.44
CA ALA A 184 -1.24 -17.32 0.86
C ALA A 184 -1.93 -18.41 0.01
N ASP A 185 -1.59 -18.47 -1.29
CA ASP A 185 -2.07 -19.55 -2.18
C ASP A 185 -1.50 -20.90 -1.75
N PHE A 186 -0.21 -21.00 -1.49
CA PHE A 186 0.40 -22.25 -1.01
C PHE A 186 -0.21 -22.70 0.32
N CYS A 187 -0.38 -21.79 1.27
CA CYS A 187 -1.04 -22.10 2.54
C CYS A 187 -2.47 -22.61 2.33
N LYS A 188 -3.22 -21.99 1.41
CA LYS A 188 -4.57 -22.43 1.08
C LYS A 188 -4.58 -23.82 0.46
N GLN A 189 -3.71 -24.11 -0.51
CA GLN A 189 -3.62 -25.42 -1.14
C GLN A 189 -3.28 -26.52 -0.11
N VAL A 190 -2.30 -26.28 0.78
CA VAL A 190 -1.96 -27.21 1.87
C VAL A 190 -3.16 -27.45 2.76
N ALA A 191 -3.86 -26.41 3.20
CA ALA A 191 -5.03 -26.55 4.05
C ALA A 191 -6.21 -27.29 3.36
N ASP A 192 -6.36 -27.13 2.05
CA ASP A 192 -7.39 -27.82 1.27
C ASP A 192 -7.02 -29.31 1.08
N ILE A 193 -5.75 -29.65 0.89
CA ILE A 193 -5.25 -31.04 0.88
C ILE A 193 -5.50 -31.73 2.23
N GLU A 194 -5.11 -31.08 3.33
CA GLU A 194 -5.31 -31.61 4.68
C GLU A 194 -6.79 -31.87 5.01
N LYS A 195 -7.69 -31.06 4.46
CA LYS A 195 -9.14 -31.20 4.62
C LYS A 195 -9.78 -32.14 3.59
N GLY A 196 -8.99 -32.78 2.73
CA GLY A 196 -9.51 -33.67 1.67
C GLY A 196 -10.31 -32.94 0.57
N ARG A 197 -10.11 -31.64 0.39
CA ARG A 197 -10.79 -30.81 -0.63
C ARG A 197 -10.03 -30.72 -1.95
N GLN A 198 -8.74 -31.11 -1.92
CA GLN A 198 -7.84 -31.12 -3.05
C GLN A 198 -7.00 -32.40 -3.00
N GLU A 199 -6.63 -32.93 -4.15
CA GLU A 199 -5.63 -34.02 -4.24
C GLU A 199 -4.29 -33.56 -3.61
N PRO A 200 -3.43 -34.50 -3.15
CA PRO A 200 -2.15 -34.16 -2.50
C PRO A 200 -1.12 -33.66 -3.51
N VAL A 201 -1.49 -32.63 -4.26
CA VAL A 201 -0.68 -31.95 -5.27
C VAL A 201 -0.76 -30.46 -5.06
N ILE A 202 0.40 -29.79 -4.94
CA ILE A 202 0.51 -28.33 -4.88
C ILE A 202 0.85 -27.81 -6.28
N TYR A 203 0.00 -26.97 -6.82
CA TYR A 203 0.22 -26.29 -8.08
C TYR A 203 1.09 -25.04 -7.86
N VAL A 204 2.20 -24.96 -8.57
CA VAL A 204 3.18 -23.90 -8.40
C VAL A 204 3.58 -23.29 -9.74
N GLY A 205 4.01 -22.02 -9.72
CA GLY A 205 4.66 -21.39 -10.85
C GLY A 205 6.17 -21.63 -10.90
N ASN A 206 6.93 -20.63 -11.31
CA ASN A 206 8.39 -20.69 -11.36
C ASN A 206 9.00 -20.63 -9.95
N LEU A 207 9.53 -21.74 -9.46
CA LEU A 207 10.18 -21.85 -8.15
C LEU A 207 11.63 -21.33 -8.12
N SER A 208 12.22 -20.95 -9.25
CA SER A 208 13.58 -20.37 -9.27
C SER A 208 13.60 -18.88 -8.88
N ALA A 209 12.43 -18.24 -8.83
CA ALA A 209 12.33 -16.83 -8.45
C ALA A 209 12.62 -16.63 -6.96
N LYS A 210 13.61 -15.79 -6.65
CA LYS A 210 13.94 -15.38 -5.28
C LYS A 210 13.17 -14.09 -4.95
N ARG A 211 12.64 -14.01 -3.72
CA ARG A 211 11.93 -12.85 -3.20
C ARG A 211 12.30 -12.65 -1.73
N ASP A 212 12.29 -11.42 -1.31
CA ASP A 212 12.37 -11.05 0.09
C ASP A 212 10.94 -11.00 0.67
N PHE A 213 10.70 -11.70 1.77
CA PHE A 213 9.42 -11.75 2.45
C PHE A 213 9.58 -11.30 3.91
N THR A 214 8.75 -10.36 4.32
CA THR A 214 8.69 -9.85 5.68
C THR A 214 7.29 -10.04 6.25
N ASP A 215 7.18 -10.37 7.52
CA ASP A 215 5.86 -10.42 8.17
C ASP A 215 5.23 -9.03 8.19
N VAL A 216 3.94 -8.94 7.87
CA VAL A 216 3.22 -7.67 7.81
C VAL A 216 3.24 -6.92 9.15
N ARG A 217 3.35 -7.65 10.28
CA ARG A 217 3.43 -7.07 11.64
C ARG A 217 4.76 -6.36 11.84
N ASP A 218 5.85 -6.89 11.29
CA ASP A 218 7.17 -6.24 11.33
C ASP A 218 7.19 -5.02 10.40
N VAL A 219 6.54 -5.12 9.24
CA VAL A 219 6.42 -3.99 8.29
C VAL A 219 5.69 -2.79 8.89
N VAL A 220 4.58 -3.02 9.61
CA VAL A 220 3.81 -1.90 10.21
C VAL A 220 4.46 -1.35 11.49
N ASN A 221 5.36 -2.12 12.09
CA ASN A 221 6.08 -1.73 13.30
C ASN A 221 7.35 -0.89 12.98
N ALA A 222 7.83 -0.94 11.74
CA ALA A 222 9.01 -0.22 11.26
C ALA A 222 8.68 1.22 10.86
#